data_fddacf737634a4951035c5e52f24bcde
#
_entry.id   fddacf737634a4951035c5e52f24bcde
#
_cell.length_a   1.000
_cell.length_b   1.000
_cell.length_c   1.000
_cell.angle_alpha   90.00
_cell.angle_beta   90.00
_cell.angle_gamma   90.00
#
_symmetry.space_group_name_H-M   'P 1'
#
loop_
_entity.id
_entity.type
_entity.pdbx_description
1 polymer ?
#
loop_
_entity_poly.entity_id
_entity_poly.type
_entity_poly.pdbx_seq_one_letter_code
_entity_poly.pdbx_strand_id
1 'polypeptide(L)'
;ELKNVQGPNQISRENGKRRIVITANVRGTDIGSYISEAQSKLNADFKLPDGYWLTWGGTFEQMESASNRLMVVVPIALILIFAMIYMALGNVRNSILVFTGVPFALTGGVIALALRDIPFSISAAVGFIALSGVAVLNGLVLVSAIQRLRVQGESVIDAVKHGAMERLRPVLITALVASLGFIPMALNVGI
;
A
#
# COMPACT_ATOMS: atom_id res chain seq x y z
N GLU A 1 -4.50 -51.02 -37.31
CA GLU A 1 -4.40 -49.85 -38.21
C GLU A 1 -3.74 -48.68 -37.51
N LEU A 2 -2.55 -48.31 -37.94
CA LEU A 2 -1.86 -47.11 -37.42
C LEU A 2 -2.43 -45.89 -38.15
N LYS A 3 -3.12 -45.01 -37.41
CA LYS A 3 -3.62 -43.73 -37.95
C LYS A 3 -2.75 -42.58 -37.41
N ASN A 4 -2.30 -41.70 -38.30
CA ASN A 4 -1.63 -40.48 -37.95
C ASN A 4 -2.69 -39.48 -37.47
N VAL A 5 -2.64 -39.11 -36.17
CA VAL A 5 -3.58 -38.17 -35.55
C VAL A 5 -2.76 -36.99 -35.02
N GLN A 6 -3.26 -35.78 -35.19
CA GLN A 6 -2.67 -34.61 -34.57
C GLN A 6 -2.92 -34.68 -33.04
N GLY A 7 -1.85 -34.70 -32.25
CA GLY A 7 -1.89 -34.67 -30.80
C GLY A 7 -1.27 -33.40 -30.25
N PRO A 8 -1.43 -33.10 -28.95
CA PRO A 8 -0.84 -31.94 -28.35
C PRO A 8 0.70 -32.04 -28.40
N ASN A 9 1.33 -30.94 -28.87
CA ASN A 9 2.77 -30.85 -29.10
C ASN A 9 3.60 -30.94 -27.79
N GLN A 10 2.98 -30.57 -26.68
CA GLN A 10 3.58 -30.59 -25.35
C GLN A 10 2.54 -30.95 -24.28
N ILE A 11 2.88 -31.88 -23.40
CA ILE A 11 2.07 -32.22 -22.22
C ILE A 11 2.77 -31.68 -20.99
N SER A 12 2.27 -30.57 -20.46
CA SER A 12 2.76 -30.00 -19.21
C SER A 12 2.14 -30.70 -18.00
N ARG A 13 2.94 -30.89 -16.94
CA ARG A 13 2.48 -31.46 -15.69
C ARG A 13 2.91 -30.58 -14.51
N GLU A 14 2.06 -30.49 -13.51
CA GLU A 14 2.32 -29.85 -12.26
C GLU A 14 1.83 -30.74 -11.12
N ASN A 15 2.66 -30.99 -10.11
CA ASN A 15 2.36 -31.90 -9.01
C ASN A 15 1.86 -33.30 -9.50
N GLY A 16 2.45 -33.83 -10.58
CA GLY A 16 2.08 -35.11 -11.18
C GLY A 16 0.82 -35.11 -12.03
N LYS A 17 0.04 -34.02 -12.06
CA LYS A 17 -1.22 -33.89 -12.82
C LYS A 17 -0.98 -33.13 -14.12
N ARG A 18 -1.73 -33.48 -15.17
CA ARG A 18 -1.68 -32.75 -16.45
C ARG A 18 -2.28 -31.37 -16.28
N ARG A 19 -1.66 -30.35 -16.88
CA ARG A 19 -2.19 -28.98 -16.91
C ARG A 19 -2.22 -28.41 -18.33
N ILE A 20 -3.18 -27.54 -18.56
CA ILE A 20 -3.22 -26.64 -19.70
C ILE A 20 -3.08 -25.22 -19.15
N VAL A 21 -2.18 -24.44 -19.73
CA VAL A 21 -1.96 -23.05 -19.32
C VAL A 21 -2.59 -22.16 -20.39
N ILE A 22 -3.53 -21.33 -19.97
CA ILE A 22 -4.13 -20.28 -20.78
C ILE A 22 -3.54 -18.96 -20.30
N THR A 23 -2.82 -18.27 -21.17
CA THR A 23 -2.20 -16.99 -20.83
C THR A 23 -2.97 -15.84 -21.50
N ALA A 24 -3.21 -14.77 -20.76
CA ALA A 24 -3.82 -13.55 -21.24
C ALA A 24 -3.10 -12.32 -20.70
N ASN A 25 -2.94 -11.30 -21.53
CA ASN A 25 -2.45 -10.00 -21.10
C ASN A 25 -3.63 -9.06 -20.91
N VAL A 26 -3.78 -8.55 -19.70
CA VAL A 26 -4.83 -7.58 -19.36
C VAL A 26 -4.39 -6.19 -19.84
N ARG A 27 -5.27 -5.49 -20.56
CA ARG A 27 -5.06 -4.11 -20.99
C ARG A 27 -6.32 -3.30 -20.75
N GLY A 28 -6.14 -2.05 -20.30
CA GLY A 28 -7.25 -1.10 -20.10
C GLY A 28 -8.09 -1.33 -18.84
N THR A 29 -7.75 -2.32 -18.02
CA THR A 29 -8.40 -2.54 -16.73
C THR A 29 -7.40 -3.10 -15.71
N ASP A 30 -7.76 -3.09 -14.43
CA ASP A 30 -6.98 -3.69 -13.35
C ASP A 30 -7.06 -5.22 -13.39
N ILE A 31 -5.94 -5.88 -13.08
CA ILE A 31 -5.84 -7.36 -13.08
C ILE A 31 -6.84 -7.99 -12.11
N GLY A 32 -7.02 -7.43 -10.91
CA GLY A 32 -7.94 -7.94 -9.90
C GLY A 32 -9.39 -7.90 -10.38
N SER A 33 -9.81 -6.76 -10.96
CA SER A 33 -11.13 -6.56 -11.52
C SER A 33 -11.39 -7.50 -12.69
N TYR A 34 -10.41 -7.66 -13.58
CA TYR A 34 -10.51 -8.59 -14.73
C TYR A 34 -10.69 -10.04 -14.27
N ILE A 35 -9.89 -10.50 -13.31
CA ILE A 35 -9.98 -11.86 -12.79
C ILE A 35 -11.31 -12.10 -12.08
N SER A 36 -11.78 -11.14 -11.28
CA SER A 36 -13.08 -11.22 -10.60
C SER A 36 -14.24 -11.37 -11.61
N GLU A 37 -14.22 -10.58 -12.69
CA GLU A 37 -15.21 -10.68 -13.77
C GLU A 37 -15.10 -12.01 -14.51
N ALA A 38 -13.89 -12.46 -14.82
CA ALA A 38 -13.65 -13.73 -15.50
C ALA A 38 -14.10 -14.92 -14.63
N GLN A 39 -13.84 -14.89 -13.33
CA GLN A 39 -14.32 -15.91 -12.37
C GLN A 39 -15.85 -15.96 -12.34
N SER A 40 -16.50 -14.79 -12.28
CA SER A 40 -17.96 -14.72 -12.27
C SER A 40 -18.58 -15.30 -13.53
N LYS A 41 -18.03 -14.96 -14.71
CA LYS A 41 -18.50 -15.48 -16.00
C LYS A 41 -18.23 -16.98 -16.13
N LEU A 42 -17.04 -17.45 -15.76
CA LEU A 42 -16.72 -18.89 -15.82
C LEU A 42 -17.60 -19.73 -14.90
N ASN A 43 -17.87 -19.24 -13.70
CA ASN A 43 -18.75 -19.94 -12.75
C ASN A 43 -20.21 -19.97 -13.21
N ALA A 44 -20.67 -18.96 -13.96
CA ALA A 44 -22.04 -18.88 -14.48
C ALA A 44 -22.23 -19.75 -15.72
N ASP A 45 -21.29 -19.70 -16.66
CA ASP A 45 -21.47 -20.23 -18.01
C ASP A 45 -20.76 -21.58 -18.24
N PHE A 46 -19.82 -21.97 -17.38
CA PHE A 46 -18.98 -23.13 -17.62
C PHE A 46 -18.92 -24.08 -16.43
N LYS A 47 -19.44 -25.30 -16.62
CA LYS A 47 -19.26 -26.40 -15.66
C LYS A 47 -18.04 -27.22 -16.05
N LEU A 48 -17.04 -27.25 -15.19
CA LEU A 48 -15.88 -28.10 -15.36
C LEU A 48 -16.30 -29.58 -15.30
N PRO A 49 -15.78 -30.43 -16.20
CA PRO A 49 -15.97 -31.88 -16.07
C PRO A 49 -15.38 -32.43 -14.79
N ASP A 50 -15.90 -33.56 -14.32
CA ASP A 50 -15.42 -34.22 -13.11
C ASP A 50 -13.90 -34.52 -13.20
N GLY A 51 -13.17 -34.17 -12.16
CA GLY A 51 -11.71 -34.32 -12.09
C GLY A 51 -10.89 -33.17 -12.65
N TYR A 52 -11.53 -32.12 -13.19
CA TYR A 52 -10.87 -30.88 -13.58
C TYR A 52 -11.04 -29.79 -12.54
N TRP A 53 -10.04 -28.92 -12.40
CA TRP A 53 -10.08 -27.73 -11.56
C TRP A 53 -9.38 -26.58 -12.26
N LEU A 54 -9.76 -25.38 -11.92
CA LEU A 54 -9.18 -24.14 -12.41
C LEU A 54 -8.37 -23.48 -11.30
N THR A 55 -7.15 -23.06 -11.62
CA THR A 55 -6.33 -22.23 -10.74
C THR A 55 -5.88 -20.98 -11.48
N TRP A 56 -5.88 -19.86 -10.76
CA TRP A 56 -5.38 -18.60 -11.26
C TRP A 56 -3.94 -18.42 -10.79
N GLY A 57 -3.02 -18.17 -11.72
CA GLY A 57 -1.60 -18.06 -11.44
C GLY A 57 -0.98 -16.78 -11.98
N GLY A 58 0.35 -16.72 -11.94
CA GLY A 58 1.13 -15.61 -12.45
C GLY A 58 1.04 -14.35 -11.56
N THR A 59 0.95 -13.17 -12.19
CA THR A 59 0.92 -11.88 -11.48
C THR A 59 -0.23 -11.77 -10.48
N PHE A 60 -1.38 -12.39 -10.76
CA PHE A 60 -2.53 -12.37 -9.86
C PHE A 60 -2.25 -13.13 -8.55
N GLU A 61 -1.66 -14.32 -8.62
CA GLU A 61 -1.29 -15.10 -7.43
C GLU A 61 -0.29 -14.34 -6.55
N GLN A 62 0.70 -13.68 -7.17
CA GLN A 62 1.66 -12.84 -6.46
C GLN A 62 0.97 -11.64 -5.79
N MET A 63 0.02 -11.02 -6.48
CA MET A 63 -0.75 -9.89 -5.94
C MET A 63 -1.63 -10.33 -4.76
N GLU A 64 -2.31 -11.46 -4.86
CA GLU A 64 -3.12 -12.01 -3.77
C GLU A 64 -2.26 -12.37 -2.54
N SER A 65 -1.14 -13.05 -2.77
CA SER A 65 -0.18 -13.38 -1.71
C SER A 65 0.39 -12.14 -1.03
N ALA A 66 0.72 -11.10 -1.79
CA ALA A 66 1.23 -9.85 -1.25
C ALA A 66 0.13 -9.08 -0.49
N SER A 67 -1.11 -9.06 -1.00
CA SER A 67 -2.26 -8.45 -0.32
C SER A 67 -2.53 -9.11 1.04
N ASN A 68 -2.54 -10.45 1.08
CA ASN A 68 -2.74 -11.20 2.30
C ASN A 68 -1.63 -10.94 3.34
N ARG A 69 -0.38 -10.84 2.90
CA ARG A 69 0.74 -10.48 3.78
C ARG A 69 0.61 -9.05 4.31
N LEU A 70 0.24 -8.09 3.45
CA LEU A 70 0.03 -6.69 3.86
C LEU A 70 -1.08 -6.55 4.89
N MET A 71 -2.16 -7.34 4.78
CA MET A 71 -3.27 -7.33 5.73
C MET A 71 -2.83 -7.67 7.16
N VAL A 72 -1.75 -8.42 7.34
CA VAL A 72 -1.17 -8.75 8.66
C VAL A 72 -0.06 -7.77 9.03
N VAL A 73 0.83 -7.47 8.09
CA VAL A 73 2.03 -6.65 8.35
C VAL A 73 1.67 -5.19 8.67
N VAL A 74 0.68 -4.62 7.97
CA VAL A 74 0.30 -3.21 8.17
C VAL A 74 -0.23 -2.94 9.58
N PRO A 75 -1.20 -3.70 10.14
CA PRO A 75 -1.63 -3.51 11.51
C PRO A 75 -0.50 -3.68 12.53
N ILE A 76 0.35 -4.68 12.36
CA ILE A 76 1.50 -4.90 13.25
C ILE A 76 2.45 -3.70 13.20
N ALA A 77 2.77 -3.21 12.01
CA ALA A 77 3.62 -2.02 11.85
C ALA A 77 3.01 -0.78 12.51
N LEU A 78 1.70 -0.54 12.35
CA LEU A 78 1.01 0.57 12.99
C LEU A 78 1.04 0.47 14.52
N ILE A 79 0.85 -0.72 15.08
CA ILE A 79 0.96 -0.95 16.53
C ILE A 79 2.39 -0.67 17.02
N LEU A 80 3.41 -1.15 16.31
CA LEU A 80 4.81 -0.88 16.63
C LEU A 80 5.14 0.61 16.56
N ILE A 81 4.68 1.31 15.53
CA ILE A 81 4.84 2.75 15.38
C ILE A 81 4.19 3.46 16.57
N PHE A 82 2.95 3.11 16.93
CA PHE A 82 2.27 3.68 18.07
C PHE A 82 3.03 3.44 19.39
N ALA A 83 3.52 2.22 19.59
CA ALA A 83 4.33 1.89 20.79
C ALA A 83 5.62 2.71 20.85
N MET A 84 6.31 2.90 19.72
CA MET A 84 7.52 3.75 19.66
C MET A 84 7.21 5.23 19.96
N ILE A 85 6.11 5.77 19.41
CA ILE A 85 5.65 7.12 19.69
C ILE A 85 5.36 7.27 21.20
N TYR A 86 4.68 6.27 21.79
CA TYR A 86 4.38 6.26 23.20
C TYR A 86 5.63 6.24 24.07
N MET A 87 6.63 5.42 23.74
CA MET A 87 7.92 5.41 24.44
C MET A 87 8.66 6.74 24.32
N ALA A 88 8.57 7.41 23.18
CA ALA A 88 9.24 8.69 22.94
C ALA A 88 8.57 9.86 23.69
N LEU A 89 7.24 9.89 23.77
CA LEU A 89 6.48 11.00 24.35
C LEU A 89 6.09 10.78 25.82
N GLY A 90 6.11 9.54 26.31
CA GLY A 90 5.74 9.16 27.68
C GLY A 90 4.27 9.42 28.04
N ASN A 91 3.42 9.79 27.08
CA ASN A 91 2.03 10.16 27.32
C ASN A 91 1.12 9.69 26.20
N VAL A 92 0.10 8.88 26.54
CA VAL A 92 -0.86 8.31 25.58
C VAL A 92 -1.60 9.39 24.78
N ARG A 93 -2.01 10.49 25.44
CA ARG A 93 -2.75 11.58 24.79
C ARG A 93 -1.95 12.23 23.67
N ASN A 94 -0.68 12.50 23.90
CA ASN A 94 0.21 13.09 22.90
C ASN A 94 0.56 12.08 21.80
N SER A 95 0.68 10.80 22.15
CA SER A 95 0.90 9.73 21.18
C SER A 95 -0.28 9.56 20.23
N ILE A 96 -1.51 9.58 20.73
CA ILE A 96 -2.72 9.57 19.91
C ILE A 96 -2.74 10.80 18.99
N LEU A 97 -2.41 11.98 19.51
CA LEU A 97 -2.40 13.22 18.74
C LEU A 97 -1.41 13.13 17.56
N VAL A 98 -0.21 12.62 17.77
CA VAL A 98 0.76 12.40 16.68
C VAL A 98 0.26 11.34 15.73
N PHE A 99 -0.31 10.25 16.23
CA PHE A 99 -0.80 9.14 15.43
C PHE A 99 -1.99 9.53 14.54
N THR A 100 -2.84 10.47 14.94
CA THR A 100 -3.92 11.01 14.09
C THR A 100 -3.39 11.73 12.85
N GLY A 101 -2.13 12.13 12.82
CA GLY A 101 -1.48 12.64 11.60
C GLY A 101 -1.41 11.60 10.47
N VAL A 102 -1.38 10.31 10.79
CA VAL A 102 -1.34 9.23 9.78
C VAL A 102 -2.57 9.23 8.88
N PRO A 103 -3.82 9.14 9.38
CA PRO A 103 -5.01 9.23 8.53
C PRO A 103 -5.03 10.50 7.67
N PHE A 104 -4.65 11.64 8.23
CA PHE A 104 -4.59 12.90 7.46
C PHE A 104 -3.58 12.83 6.31
N ALA A 105 -2.41 12.26 6.53
CA ALA A 105 -1.42 12.08 5.46
C ALA A 105 -1.93 11.13 4.37
N LEU A 106 -2.62 10.05 4.75
CA LEU A 106 -3.18 9.08 3.80
C LEU A 106 -4.28 9.68 2.92
N THR A 107 -5.06 10.65 3.40
CA THR A 107 -6.10 11.31 2.60
C THR A 107 -5.52 11.97 1.36
N GLY A 108 -4.36 12.62 1.46
CA GLY A 108 -3.66 13.21 0.32
C GLY A 108 -3.27 12.16 -0.73
N GLY A 109 -2.78 11.00 -0.29
CA GLY A 109 -2.45 9.89 -1.17
C GLY A 109 -3.66 9.30 -1.89
N VAL A 110 -4.77 9.12 -1.17
CA VAL A 110 -6.04 8.64 -1.76
C VAL A 110 -6.56 9.61 -2.80
N ILE A 111 -6.56 10.91 -2.49
CA ILE A 111 -6.99 11.96 -3.44
C ILE A 111 -6.09 11.94 -4.69
N ALA A 112 -4.78 11.81 -4.53
CA ALA A 112 -3.85 11.75 -5.66
C ALA A 112 -4.09 10.54 -6.57
N LEU A 113 -4.37 9.35 -6.01
CA LEU A 113 -4.73 8.17 -6.78
C LEU A 113 -6.05 8.37 -7.52
N ALA A 114 -7.07 8.94 -6.84
CA ALA A 114 -8.38 9.20 -7.43
C ALA A 114 -8.31 10.22 -8.58
N LEU A 115 -7.52 11.29 -8.42
CA LEU A 115 -7.36 12.32 -9.48
C LEU A 115 -6.63 11.79 -10.72
N ARG A 116 -5.81 10.76 -10.58
CA ARG A 116 -5.07 10.12 -11.68
C ARG A 116 -5.73 8.87 -12.21
N ASP A 117 -6.88 8.50 -11.67
CA ASP A 117 -7.61 7.27 -12.00
C ASP A 117 -6.73 6.01 -11.93
N ILE A 118 -5.82 5.99 -10.93
CA ILE A 118 -4.90 4.88 -10.70
C ILE A 118 -5.51 3.96 -9.64
N PRO A 119 -5.70 2.66 -9.94
CA PRO A 119 -6.23 1.72 -8.97
C PRO A 119 -5.26 1.51 -7.81
N PHE A 120 -5.80 1.18 -6.64
CA PHE A 120 -5.00 0.88 -5.47
C PHE A 120 -4.16 -0.38 -5.71
N SER A 121 -2.86 -0.22 -5.77
CA SER A 121 -1.89 -1.29 -6.04
C SER A 121 -1.02 -1.58 -4.82
N ILE A 122 -0.28 -2.69 -4.86
CA ILE A 122 0.72 -3.03 -3.83
C ILE A 122 1.77 -1.92 -3.70
N SER A 123 2.19 -1.35 -4.83
CA SER A 123 3.15 -0.23 -4.84
C SER A 123 2.58 1.00 -4.15
N ALA A 124 1.28 1.29 -4.34
CA ALA A 124 0.59 2.36 -3.62
C ALA A 124 0.54 2.07 -2.11
N ALA A 125 0.26 0.82 -1.70
CA ALA A 125 0.25 0.43 -0.28
C ALA A 125 1.62 0.66 0.38
N VAL A 126 2.72 0.30 -0.28
CA VAL A 126 4.08 0.57 0.20
C VAL A 126 4.33 2.08 0.32
N GLY A 127 3.88 2.86 -0.67
CA GLY A 127 3.94 4.32 -0.63
C GLY A 127 3.18 4.92 0.56
N PHE A 128 2.01 4.39 0.88
CA PHE A 128 1.23 4.80 2.06
C PHE A 128 1.94 4.49 3.37
N ILE A 129 2.61 3.35 3.49
CA ILE A 129 3.42 3.01 4.67
C ILE A 129 4.55 4.03 4.83
N ALA A 130 5.29 4.33 3.76
CA ALA A 130 6.36 5.32 3.79
C ALA A 130 5.85 6.72 4.16
N LEU A 131 4.72 7.15 3.57
CA LEU A 131 4.08 8.44 3.87
C LEU A 131 3.66 8.53 5.34
N SER A 132 3.12 7.44 5.90
CA SER A 132 2.75 7.35 7.31
C SER A 132 3.96 7.57 8.22
N GLY A 133 5.10 6.97 7.89
CA GLY A 133 6.35 7.15 8.64
C GLY A 133 6.82 8.60 8.66
N VAL A 134 6.79 9.29 7.53
CA VAL A 134 7.15 10.71 7.43
C VAL A 134 6.19 11.60 8.23
N ALA A 135 4.88 11.32 8.14
CA ALA A 135 3.87 12.06 8.89
C ALA A 135 4.05 11.94 10.40
N VAL A 136 4.30 10.71 10.88
CA VAL A 136 4.56 10.43 12.29
C VAL A 136 5.83 11.15 12.76
N LEU A 137 6.92 11.08 11.98
CA LEU A 137 8.17 11.74 12.32
C LEU A 137 7.99 13.26 12.50
N ASN A 138 7.32 13.90 11.54
CA ASN A 138 7.03 15.33 11.60
C ASN A 138 6.14 15.70 12.80
N GLY A 139 5.10 14.91 13.07
CA GLY A 139 4.23 15.08 14.23
C GLY A 139 4.96 14.90 15.56
N LEU A 140 5.81 13.86 15.67
CA LEU A 140 6.60 13.58 16.85
C LEU A 140 7.56 14.74 17.17
N VAL A 141 8.27 15.24 16.17
CA VAL A 141 9.23 16.35 16.35
C VAL A 141 8.52 17.63 16.76
N LEU A 142 7.34 17.92 16.18
CA LEU A 142 6.53 19.09 16.55
C LEU A 142 6.04 18.99 18.00
N VAL A 143 5.40 17.87 18.37
CA VAL A 143 4.85 17.67 19.71
C VAL A 143 5.95 17.67 20.77
N SER A 144 7.12 17.08 20.47
CA SER A 144 8.27 17.12 21.37
C SER A 144 8.80 18.53 21.60
N ALA A 145 8.82 19.38 20.56
CA ALA A 145 9.22 20.79 20.70
C ALA A 145 8.23 21.56 21.60
N ILE A 146 6.93 21.37 21.38
CA ILE A 146 5.88 22.00 22.23
C ILE A 146 5.99 21.52 23.67
N GLN A 147 6.20 20.23 23.92
CA GLN A 147 6.38 19.71 25.28
C GLN A 147 7.61 20.32 25.98
N ARG A 148 8.72 20.45 25.26
CA ARG A 148 9.94 21.09 25.80
C ARG A 148 9.65 22.52 26.25
N LEU A 149 8.99 23.34 25.43
CA LEU A 149 8.63 24.73 25.77
C LEU A 149 7.65 24.78 26.93
N ARG A 150 6.72 23.84 27.04
CA ARG A 150 5.82 23.67 28.16
C ARG A 150 6.57 23.41 29.51
N VAL A 151 7.58 22.54 29.46
CA VAL A 151 8.43 22.23 30.64
C VAL A 151 9.25 23.46 31.03
N GLN A 152 9.61 24.33 30.08
CA GLN A 152 10.30 25.59 30.32
C GLN A 152 9.40 26.70 30.93
N GLY A 153 8.10 26.41 31.13
CA GLY A 153 7.15 27.32 31.79
C GLY A 153 6.31 28.16 30.83
N GLU A 154 6.39 27.95 29.51
CA GLU A 154 5.55 28.69 28.58
C GLU A 154 4.06 28.29 28.69
N SER A 155 3.18 29.24 28.41
CA SER A 155 1.75 28.97 28.29
C SER A 155 1.48 27.96 27.18
N VAL A 156 0.33 27.25 27.22
CA VAL A 156 -0.03 26.27 26.15
C VAL A 156 -0.05 26.95 24.78
N ILE A 157 -0.62 28.15 24.70
CA ILE A 157 -0.80 28.88 23.43
C ILE A 157 0.55 29.32 22.88
N ASP A 158 1.42 29.86 23.73
CA ASP A 158 2.74 30.33 23.29
C ASP A 158 3.65 29.17 22.93
N ALA A 159 3.66 28.09 23.71
CA ALA A 159 4.40 26.88 23.40
C ALA A 159 3.99 26.25 22.04
N VAL A 160 2.69 26.28 21.70
CA VAL A 160 2.22 25.81 20.39
C VAL A 160 2.68 26.74 19.27
N LYS A 161 2.55 28.07 19.46
CA LYS A 161 3.01 29.05 18.47
C LYS A 161 4.52 28.99 18.23
N HIS A 162 5.30 29.04 19.29
CA HIS A 162 6.76 29.01 19.20
C HIS A 162 7.26 27.67 18.67
N GLY A 163 6.72 26.53 19.16
CA GLY A 163 7.07 25.20 18.66
C GLY A 163 6.72 25.01 17.18
N ALA A 164 5.57 25.52 16.75
CA ALA A 164 5.19 25.47 15.32
C ALA A 164 6.13 26.34 14.45
N MET A 165 6.45 27.55 14.90
CA MET A 165 7.37 28.43 14.18
C MET A 165 8.80 27.86 14.09
N GLU A 166 9.30 27.30 15.20
CA GLU A 166 10.63 26.66 15.24
C GLU A 166 10.74 25.51 14.23
N ARG A 167 9.65 24.75 14.06
CA ARG A 167 9.61 23.54 13.20
C ARG A 167 9.08 23.79 11.80
N LEU A 168 8.50 24.94 11.53
CA LEU A 168 7.92 25.26 10.22
C LEU A 168 8.95 25.12 9.08
N ARG A 169 10.12 25.71 9.26
CA ARG A 169 11.18 25.70 8.24
C ARG A 169 11.70 24.29 7.93
N PRO A 170 12.13 23.49 8.93
CA PRO A 170 12.56 22.11 8.67
C PRO A 170 11.48 21.23 8.04
N VAL A 171 10.25 21.33 8.50
CA VAL A 171 9.13 20.54 7.96
C VAL A 171 8.82 20.92 6.52
N LEU A 172 8.77 22.22 6.18
CA LEU A 172 8.57 22.67 4.81
C LEU A 172 9.70 22.22 3.87
N ILE A 173 10.95 22.34 4.32
CA ILE A 173 12.11 21.91 3.52
C ILE A 173 12.02 20.38 3.27
N THR A 174 11.74 19.61 4.30
CA THR A 174 11.61 18.14 4.17
C THR A 174 10.47 17.76 3.22
N ALA A 175 9.32 18.41 3.33
CA ALA A 175 8.18 18.19 2.47
C ALA A 175 8.48 18.56 1.00
N LEU A 176 9.14 19.69 0.77
CA LEU A 176 9.53 20.14 -0.57
C LEU A 176 10.56 19.20 -1.20
N VAL A 177 11.61 18.83 -0.46
CA VAL A 177 12.65 17.90 -0.95
C VAL A 177 12.05 16.55 -1.29
N ALA A 178 11.21 16.00 -0.41
CA ALA A 178 10.53 14.74 -0.68
C ALA A 178 9.61 14.84 -1.91
N SER A 179 8.80 15.91 -2.00
CA SER A 179 7.90 16.12 -3.15
C SER A 179 8.67 16.25 -4.45
N LEU A 180 9.73 17.07 -4.50
CA LEU A 180 10.58 17.24 -5.68
C LEU A 180 11.29 15.94 -6.06
N GLY A 181 11.77 15.18 -5.08
CA GLY A 181 12.42 13.88 -5.30
C GLY A 181 11.50 12.84 -5.93
N PHE A 182 10.21 12.87 -5.60
CA PHE A 182 9.23 11.92 -6.14
C PHE A 182 8.58 12.35 -7.46
N ILE A 183 8.70 13.63 -7.87
CA ILE A 183 8.14 14.11 -9.14
C ILE A 183 8.58 13.27 -10.35
N PRO A 184 9.87 12.94 -10.55
CA PRO A 184 10.29 12.13 -11.70
C PRO A 184 9.62 10.75 -11.71
N MET A 185 9.45 10.13 -10.54
CA MET A 185 8.78 8.82 -10.42
C MET A 185 7.28 8.95 -10.68
N ALA A 186 6.66 10.04 -10.23
CA ALA A 186 5.23 10.29 -10.41
C ALA A 186 4.87 10.61 -11.87
N LEU A 187 5.79 11.22 -12.63
CA LEU A 187 5.61 11.56 -14.03
C LEU A 187 6.02 10.43 -14.99
N ASN A 188 6.67 9.39 -14.46
CA ASN A 188 7.05 8.24 -15.27
C ASN A 188 5.79 7.50 -15.71
N VAL A 189 5.40 7.71 -16.96
CA VAL A 189 4.35 6.95 -17.65
C VAL A 189 5.02 5.65 -18.06
N GLY A 190 4.82 4.59 -17.30
CA GLY A 190 5.48 3.31 -17.49
C GLY A 190 5.54 2.88 -18.96
N ILE A 191 6.72 2.41 -19.34
CA ILE A 191 6.99 1.80 -20.64
C ILE A 191 6.32 0.43 -20.69
#